data_aad2f683315ca61693e373d6937766b2
#
_entry.id   aad2f683315ca61693e373d6937766b2
#
_cell.length_a   1.000
_cell.length_b   1.000
_cell.length_c   1.000
_cell.angle_alpha   90.00
_cell.angle_beta   90.00
_cell.angle_gamma   90.00
#
_symmetry.space_group_name_H-M   'P 1'
#
loop_
_entity.id
_entity.type
_entity.pdbx_description
1 polymer ?
#
loop_
_entity_poly.entity_id
_entity_poly.type
_entity_poly.pdbx_seq_one_letter_code
_entity_poly.pdbx_strand_id
1 'polypeptide(L)'
;MVIRKISYYRVIVSLCLFMFLLSPVFGDENSAVSFDKELPENNIVTIQPDSLRILHNPLTGWVLYASMGVDAADFWAQYDHMYIPELGHNVSVTDYAHTLYIRASWTDFNPQEDVYGWKIDSNLRAYIEGAYQRNMRLAFRVVVDSRDKRTEFTPQFVKDAGAKGFMNKGKWSPYSDDSVFQ
;
A
#
# COMPACT_ATOMS: atom_id res chain seq x y z
N MET A 1 0.76 -34.76 -22.19
CA MET A 1 1.86 -33.94 -22.73
C MET A 1 1.84 -32.60 -21.99
N VAL A 2 2.53 -32.57 -20.84
CA VAL A 2 2.57 -31.41 -19.93
C VAL A 2 3.89 -30.71 -20.18
N ILE A 3 3.85 -29.57 -20.84
CA ILE A 3 5.03 -28.76 -21.16
C ILE A 3 5.13 -27.62 -20.15
N ARG A 4 6.05 -27.80 -19.23
CA ARG A 4 6.92 -26.83 -18.54
C ARG A 4 6.76 -25.36 -18.94
N LYS A 5 5.95 -24.61 -18.20
CA LYS A 5 5.92 -23.14 -18.23
C LYS A 5 6.60 -22.46 -17.03
N ILE A 6 7.34 -23.20 -16.23
CA ILE A 6 7.92 -22.67 -14.95
C ILE A 6 9.29 -21.98 -15.16
N SER A 7 9.85 -22.02 -16.37
CA SER A 7 11.25 -21.59 -16.59
C SER A 7 11.46 -20.08 -16.79
N TYR A 8 10.45 -19.32 -17.18
CA TYR A 8 10.67 -17.90 -17.55
C TYR A 8 10.74 -16.93 -16.34
N TYR A 9 9.99 -17.19 -15.29
CA TYR A 9 10.01 -16.30 -14.12
C TYR A 9 11.31 -16.39 -13.31
N ARG A 10 11.93 -17.57 -13.24
CA ARG A 10 13.23 -17.74 -12.56
C ARG A 10 14.38 -17.02 -13.29
N VAL A 11 14.32 -16.91 -14.58
CA VAL A 11 15.37 -16.22 -15.38
C VAL A 11 15.28 -14.71 -15.24
N ILE A 12 14.07 -14.14 -15.21
CA ILE A 12 13.88 -12.69 -15.09
C ILE A 12 14.25 -12.20 -13.68
N VAL A 13 13.86 -12.91 -12.62
CA VAL A 13 14.23 -12.55 -11.24
C VAL A 13 15.74 -12.69 -11.01
N SER A 14 16.38 -13.72 -11.60
CA SER A 14 17.83 -13.88 -11.50
C SER A 14 18.60 -12.80 -12.28
N LEU A 15 18.07 -12.32 -13.41
CA LEU A 15 18.71 -11.26 -14.20
C LEU A 15 18.58 -9.89 -13.52
N CYS A 16 17.45 -9.59 -12.88
CA CYS A 16 17.28 -8.36 -12.10
C CYS A 16 18.16 -8.34 -10.84
N LEU A 17 18.35 -9.48 -10.18
CA LEU A 17 19.23 -9.57 -9.02
C LEU A 17 20.71 -9.40 -9.39
N PHE A 18 21.12 -9.85 -10.58
CA PHE A 18 22.50 -9.71 -11.06
C PHE A 18 22.85 -8.29 -11.51
N MET A 19 21.87 -7.51 -11.99
CA MET A 19 22.08 -6.09 -12.30
C MET A 19 22.27 -5.20 -11.06
N PHE A 20 21.71 -5.57 -9.91
CA PHE A 20 21.93 -4.86 -8.66
C PHE A 20 23.32 -5.09 -8.03
N LEU A 21 23.98 -6.20 -8.38
CA LEU A 21 25.33 -6.54 -7.87
C LEU A 21 26.48 -5.94 -8.67
N LEU A 22 26.21 -5.29 -9.81
CA LEU A 22 27.22 -4.68 -10.68
C LEU A 22 27.22 -3.15 -10.63
N SER A 23 26.49 -2.53 -9.73
CA SER A 23 26.65 -1.09 -9.47
C SER A 23 27.95 -0.89 -8.73
N PRO A 24 28.96 -0.20 -9.31
CA PRO A 24 30.14 0.15 -8.56
C PRO A 24 29.73 1.12 -7.47
N VAL A 25 29.86 0.68 -6.22
CA VAL A 25 29.85 1.57 -5.07
C VAL A 25 31.11 2.42 -5.17
N PHE A 26 31.03 3.53 -5.87
CA PHE A 26 31.99 4.61 -5.70
C PHE A 26 31.65 5.30 -4.37
N GLY A 27 32.08 4.69 -3.30
CA GLY A 27 32.23 5.37 -2.04
C GLY A 27 33.46 6.27 -2.15
N ASP A 28 33.22 7.55 -2.34
CA ASP A 28 34.26 8.56 -2.19
C ASP A 28 34.51 8.72 -0.69
N GLU A 29 35.48 7.95 -0.17
CA GLU A 29 35.87 7.90 1.25
C GLU A 29 36.64 9.13 1.70
N ASN A 30 36.54 10.29 1.05
CA ASN A 30 37.33 11.47 1.47
C ASN A 30 36.57 12.80 1.42
N SER A 31 35.31 12.85 1.71
CA SER A 31 34.69 14.11 2.13
C SER A 31 34.27 14.04 3.60
N ALA A 32 35.26 13.99 4.48
CA ALA A 32 35.08 14.50 5.83
C ALA A 32 34.70 15.98 5.67
N VAL A 33 33.39 16.26 5.66
CA VAL A 33 32.89 17.62 5.75
C VAL A 33 33.35 18.14 7.11
N SER A 34 34.44 18.89 7.10
CA SER A 34 34.90 19.67 8.25
C SER A 34 33.79 20.68 8.56
N PHE A 35 33.07 20.47 9.63
CA PHE A 35 32.06 21.40 10.16
C PHE A 35 32.71 22.62 10.88
N ASP A 36 34.02 22.78 10.81
CA ASP A 36 34.75 23.89 11.45
C ASP A 36 34.79 25.16 10.58
N LYS A 37 33.87 25.34 9.66
CA LYS A 37 33.69 26.64 9.06
C LYS A 37 32.79 27.45 9.99
N GLU A 38 33.44 28.29 10.85
CA GLU A 38 32.72 29.32 11.60
C GLU A 38 31.78 30.06 10.63
N LEU A 39 30.50 29.83 10.81
CA LEU A 39 29.48 30.60 10.08
C LEU A 39 29.64 32.05 10.51
N PRO A 40 29.74 33.02 9.56
CA PRO A 40 29.84 34.41 9.91
C PRO A 40 28.61 34.78 10.77
N GLU A 41 28.88 35.38 11.94
CA GLU A 41 27.91 35.74 12.99
C GLU A 41 26.68 36.53 12.52
N ASN A 42 26.65 36.99 11.27
CA ASN A 42 25.61 37.87 10.72
C ASN A 42 24.61 37.18 9.76
N ASN A 43 24.61 35.84 9.62
CA ASN A 43 23.63 35.13 8.79
C ASN A 43 22.58 34.44 9.64
N ILE A 44 21.90 35.19 10.50
CA ILE A 44 20.67 34.69 11.11
C ILE A 44 19.59 34.71 10.03
N VAL A 45 19.29 33.56 9.45
CA VAL A 45 18.14 33.39 8.58
C VAL A 45 16.91 33.25 9.46
N THR A 46 16.15 34.33 9.60
CA THR A 46 14.84 34.26 10.26
C THR A 46 13.84 33.63 9.30
N ILE A 47 13.49 32.40 9.54
CA ILE A 47 12.42 31.72 8.79
C ILE A 47 11.08 32.19 9.36
N GLN A 48 10.32 32.94 8.56
CA GLN A 48 8.94 33.25 8.91
C GLN A 48 8.07 32.01 8.67
N PRO A 49 7.32 31.55 9.68
CA PRO A 49 6.41 30.43 9.48
C PRO A 49 5.31 30.86 8.50
N ASP A 50 5.19 30.16 7.38
CA ASP A 50 4.04 30.29 6.48
C ASP A 50 2.90 29.41 7.01
N SER A 51 2.05 30.01 7.83
CA SER A 51 0.90 29.33 8.45
C SER A 51 -0.28 29.14 7.49
N LEU A 52 -0.21 29.71 6.28
CA LEU A 52 -1.27 29.66 5.28
C LEU A 52 -0.99 28.63 4.18
N ARG A 53 0.24 28.18 4.08
CA ARG A 53 0.63 27.24 3.03
C ARG A 53 0.51 25.80 3.52
N ILE A 54 -0.35 25.04 2.89
CA ILE A 54 -0.40 23.59 3.07
C ILE A 54 0.85 23.01 2.41
N LEU A 55 1.79 22.52 3.21
CA LEU A 55 2.96 21.83 2.71
C LEU A 55 2.55 20.41 2.30
N HIS A 56 2.37 20.20 1.01
CA HIS A 56 2.18 18.86 0.46
C HIS A 56 3.51 18.10 0.49
N ASN A 57 3.75 17.40 1.59
CA ASN A 57 4.85 16.44 1.61
C ASN A 57 4.42 15.18 0.84
N PRO A 58 5.09 14.83 -0.26
CA PRO A 58 4.64 13.76 -1.15
C PRO A 58 4.69 12.36 -0.51
N LEU A 59 5.34 12.20 0.64
CA LEU A 59 5.48 10.92 1.33
C LEU A 59 4.86 10.91 2.73
N THR A 60 4.44 12.06 3.23
CA THR A 60 3.76 12.20 4.52
C THR A 60 2.42 12.88 4.30
N GLY A 61 1.46 12.59 5.13
CA GLY A 61 0.13 13.16 5.04
C GLY A 61 -0.90 12.23 5.66
N TRP A 62 -2.13 12.66 5.60
CA TRP A 62 -3.26 11.84 6.04
C TRP A 62 -3.52 10.72 5.04
N VAL A 63 -3.93 9.60 5.59
CA VAL A 63 -4.30 8.40 4.84
C VAL A 63 -5.78 8.15 5.05
N LEU A 64 -6.55 8.06 3.98
CA LEU A 64 -7.92 7.56 4.06
C LEU A 64 -7.91 6.05 4.17
N TYR A 65 -8.64 5.54 5.13
CA TYR A 65 -8.78 4.10 5.36
C TYR A 65 -10.10 3.60 4.76
N ALA A 66 -10.00 2.76 3.73
CA ALA A 66 -11.14 2.09 3.13
C ALA A 66 -11.35 0.71 3.76
N SER A 67 -12.54 0.52 4.34
CA SER A 67 -13.01 -0.78 4.80
C SER A 67 -13.94 -1.37 3.75
N MET A 68 -13.71 -2.61 3.33
CA MET A 68 -14.52 -3.30 2.30
C MET A 68 -16.00 -3.51 2.68
N GLY A 69 -16.40 -3.17 3.91
CA GLY A 69 -17.78 -3.24 4.35
C GLY A 69 -18.63 -1.99 4.06
N VAL A 70 -18.04 -0.97 3.42
CA VAL A 70 -18.73 0.28 3.04
C VAL A 70 -18.81 0.34 1.52
N ASP A 71 -19.90 0.91 1.00
CA ASP A 71 -20.01 1.19 -0.43
C ASP A 71 -19.01 2.31 -0.82
N ALA A 72 -18.33 2.16 -1.95
CA ALA A 72 -17.34 3.11 -2.39
C ALA A 72 -17.93 4.47 -2.77
N ALA A 73 -19.16 4.52 -3.31
CA ALA A 73 -19.82 5.78 -3.63
C ALA A 73 -20.15 6.56 -2.35
N ASP A 74 -20.66 5.89 -1.32
CA ASP A 74 -20.94 6.50 -0.01
C ASP A 74 -19.65 6.99 0.66
N PHE A 75 -18.60 6.18 0.59
CA PHE A 75 -17.29 6.56 1.11
C PHE A 75 -16.76 7.84 0.46
N TRP A 76 -16.74 7.90 -0.87
CA TRP A 76 -16.26 9.07 -1.57
C TRP A 76 -17.14 10.30 -1.33
N ALA A 77 -18.47 10.14 -1.35
CA ALA A 77 -19.40 11.23 -1.06
C ALA A 77 -19.16 11.83 0.34
N GLN A 78 -18.90 10.97 1.34
CA GLN A 78 -18.61 11.42 2.70
C GLN A 78 -17.31 12.23 2.77
N TYR A 79 -16.24 11.77 2.13
CA TYR A 79 -14.93 12.40 2.25
C TYR A 79 -14.72 13.58 1.28
N ASP A 80 -15.46 13.65 0.19
CA ASP A 80 -15.45 14.82 -0.69
C ASP A 80 -16.15 16.03 -0.07
N HIS A 81 -17.08 15.82 0.88
CA HIS A 81 -17.93 16.88 1.44
C HIS A 81 -18.12 16.74 2.96
N MET A 82 -17.03 16.57 3.69
CA MET A 82 -17.08 16.46 5.14
C MET A 82 -17.31 17.81 5.80
N TYR A 83 -18.41 17.98 6.55
CA TYR A 83 -18.66 19.17 7.33
C TYR A 83 -17.76 19.21 8.57
N ILE A 84 -17.02 20.30 8.74
CA ILE A 84 -16.16 20.53 9.91
C ILE A 84 -16.81 21.64 10.74
N PRO A 85 -17.35 21.32 11.93
CA PRO A 85 -18.07 22.30 12.77
C PRO A 85 -17.21 23.51 13.15
N GLU A 86 -15.93 23.30 13.42
CA GLU A 86 -14.98 24.36 13.82
C GLU A 86 -14.70 25.33 12.70
N LEU A 87 -14.87 24.93 11.45
CA LEU A 87 -14.70 25.78 10.26
C LEU A 87 -16.02 26.36 9.74
N GLY A 88 -17.14 25.76 10.14
CA GLY A 88 -18.48 26.17 9.69
C GLY A 88 -18.79 25.89 8.22
N HIS A 89 -17.99 25.04 7.54
CA HIS A 89 -18.18 24.68 6.13
C HIS A 89 -17.71 23.25 5.83
N ASN A 90 -18.08 22.77 4.65
CA ASN A 90 -17.59 21.49 4.14
C ASN A 90 -16.16 21.65 3.60
N VAL A 91 -15.36 20.60 3.83
CA VAL A 91 -14.02 20.44 3.25
C VAL A 91 -13.95 19.14 2.47
N SER A 92 -13.11 19.10 1.45
CA SER A 92 -12.71 17.85 0.81
C SER A 92 -11.52 17.27 1.58
N VAL A 93 -11.72 16.14 2.23
CA VAL A 93 -10.63 15.46 2.95
C VAL A 93 -9.54 15.00 1.99
N THR A 94 -9.88 14.77 0.72
CA THR A 94 -8.93 14.37 -0.32
C THR A 94 -7.94 15.47 -0.70
N ASP A 95 -8.21 16.74 -0.33
CA ASP A 95 -7.24 17.83 -0.47
C ASP A 95 -6.06 17.69 0.52
N TYR A 96 -6.24 16.93 1.59
CA TYR A 96 -5.26 16.72 2.67
C TYR A 96 -4.73 15.29 2.71
N ALA A 97 -5.52 14.32 2.28
CA ALA A 97 -5.16 12.91 2.26
C ALA A 97 -4.72 12.49 0.85
N HIS A 98 -3.47 12.08 0.72
CA HIS A 98 -2.89 11.74 -0.58
C HIS A 98 -2.75 10.22 -0.80
N THR A 99 -3.23 9.42 0.13
CA THR A 99 -3.15 7.96 0.04
C THR A 99 -4.46 7.34 0.46
N LEU A 100 -4.99 6.46 -0.37
CA LEU A 100 -6.05 5.53 0.00
C LEU A 100 -5.43 4.21 0.45
N TYR A 101 -5.68 3.85 1.70
CA TYR A 101 -5.27 2.57 2.27
C TYR A 101 -6.46 1.60 2.25
N ILE A 102 -6.35 0.55 1.44
CA ILE A 102 -7.37 -0.48 1.30
C ILE A 102 -6.92 -1.71 2.08
N ARG A 103 -7.70 -2.10 3.09
CA ARG A 103 -7.51 -3.33 3.83
C ARG A 103 -8.60 -4.32 3.45
N ALA A 104 -8.21 -5.40 2.78
CA ALA A 104 -9.13 -6.46 2.39
C ALA A 104 -8.51 -7.85 2.61
N SER A 105 -9.32 -8.90 2.57
CA SER A 105 -8.81 -10.26 2.62
C SER A 105 -8.04 -10.61 1.34
N TRP A 106 -7.16 -11.59 1.40
CA TRP A 106 -6.56 -12.09 0.17
C TRP A 106 -7.60 -12.64 -0.79
N THR A 107 -8.66 -13.28 -0.24
CA THR A 107 -9.79 -13.76 -1.03
C THR A 107 -10.51 -12.62 -1.77
N ASP A 108 -10.58 -11.40 -1.21
CA ASP A 108 -11.18 -10.25 -1.90
C ASP A 108 -10.25 -9.73 -3.01
N PHE A 109 -8.93 -9.71 -2.78
CA PHE A 109 -7.98 -9.24 -3.78
C PHE A 109 -7.70 -10.26 -4.89
N ASN A 110 -7.70 -11.55 -4.55
CA ASN A 110 -7.34 -12.62 -5.49
C ASN A 110 -8.16 -13.88 -5.16
N PRO A 111 -9.46 -13.92 -5.52
CA PRO A 111 -10.36 -15.01 -5.15
C PRO A 111 -10.03 -16.35 -5.81
N GLN A 112 -9.38 -16.33 -6.96
CA GLN A 112 -8.92 -17.49 -7.72
C GLN A 112 -7.53 -17.20 -8.28
N GLU A 113 -6.80 -18.24 -8.64
CA GLU A 113 -5.52 -18.09 -9.32
C GLU A 113 -5.68 -17.24 -10.59
N ASP A 114 -4.78 -16.25 -10.78
CA ASP A 114 -4.81 -15.28 -11.88
C ASP A 114 -6.07 -14.39 -11.99
N VAL A 115 -6.99 -14.46 -11.05
CA VAL A 115 -8.18 -13.61 -11.00
C VAL A 115 -8.02 -12.54 -9.93
N TYR A 116 -8.02 -11.29 -10.33
CA TYR A 116 -7.89 -10.15 -9.42
C TYR A 116 -9.24 -9.57 -9.05
N GLY A 117 -9.47 -9.32 -7.76
CA GLY A 117 -10.73 -8.85 -7.20
C GLY A 117 -11.26 -7.58 -7.86
N TRP A 118 -10.39 -6.60 -8.15
CA TRP A 118 -10.80 -5.36 -8.83
C TRP A 118 -11.30 -5.54 -10.26
N LYS A 119 -11.13 -6.73 -10.87
CA LYS A 119 -11.71 -7.04 -12.18
C LYS A 119 -13.14 -7.53 -12.08
N ILE A 120 -13.52 -8.11 -10.94
CA ILE A 120 -14.83 -8.77 -10.75
C ILE A 120 -15.69 -8.08 -9.68
N ASP A 121 -15.10 -7.48 -8.67
CA ASP A 121 -15.79 -6.72 -7.63
C ASP A 121 -15.88 -5.25 -8.02
N SER A 122 -17.09 -4.77 -8.28
CA SER A 122 -17.38 -3.40 -8.68
C SER A 122 -17.07 -2.40 -7.57
N ASN A 123 -17.26 -2.77 -6.30
CA ASN A 123 -17.00 -1.89 -5.16
C ASN A 123 -15.50 -1.67 -4.95
N LEU A 124 -14.70 -2.75 -4.98
CA LEU A 124 -13.24 -2.63 -4.91
C LEU A 124 -12.69 -1.82 -6.08
N ARG A 125 -13.23 -2.03 -7.28
CA ARG A 125 -12.89 -1.24 -8.46
C ARG A 125 -13.21 0.23 -8.25
N ALA A 126 -14.40 0.57 -7.75
CA ALA A 126 -14.83 1.95 -7.51
C ALA A 126 -13.96 2.67 -6.47
N TYR A 127 -13.43 1.97 -5.45
CA TYR A 127 -12.42 2.52 -4.55
C TYR A 127 -11.14 2.91 -5.30
N ILE A 128 -10.64 2.03 -6.14
CA ILE A 128 -9.39 2.25 -6.89
C ILE A 128 -9.55 3.38 -7.91
N GLU A 129 -10.63 3.35 -8.70
CA GLU A 129 -10.94 4.40 -9.68
C GLU A 129 -11.18 5.75 -9.02
N GLY A 130 -11.89 5.78 -7.89
CA GLY A 130 -12.11 6.98 -7.11
C GLY A 130 -10.83 7.59 -6.56
N ALA A 131 -9.87 6.77 -6.13
CA ALA A 131 -8.55 7.23 -5.72
C ALA A 131 -7.75 7.80 -6.90
N TYR A 132 -7.80 7.13 -8.06
CA TYR A 132 -7.15 7.59 -9.27
C TYR A 132 -7.69 8.97 -9.72
N GLN A 133 -9.02 9.15 -9.72
CA GLN A 133 -9.66 10.42 -10.07
C GLN A 133 -9.24 11.59 -9.16
N ARG A 134 -8.87 11.28 -7.90
CA ARG A 134 -8.43 12.25 -6.89
C ARG A 134 -6.90 12.36 -6.79
N ASN A 135 -6.18 11.77 -7.74
CA ASN A 135 -4.72 11.73 -7.77
C ASN A 135 -4.09 11.19 -6.47
N MET A 136 -4.77 10.22 -5.83
CA MET A 136 -4.30 9.58 -4.61
C MET A 136 -3.42 8.37 -4.92
N ARG A 137 -2.48 8.09 -4.04
CA ARG A 137 -1.72 6.84 -4.04
C ARG A 137 -2.56 5.72 -3.45
N LEU A 138 -2.24 4.49 -3.83
CA LEU A 138 -2.86 3.29 -3.27
C LEU A 138 -1.86 2.57 -2.36
N ALA A 139 -2.33 2.20 -1.19
CA ALA A 139 -1.65 1.28 -0.28
C ALA A 139 -2.58 0.11 0.01
N PHE A 140 -2.12 -1.11 -0.27
CA PHE A 140 -2.89 -2.32 -0.02
C PHE A 140 -2.36 -3.06 1.22
N ARG A 141 -3.28 -3.47 2.08
CA ARG A 141 -3.01 -4.46 3.10
C ARG A 141 -3.80 -5.72 2.82
N VAL A 142 -3.11 -6.74 2.37
CA VAL A 142 -3.67 -8.07 2.18
C VAL A 142 -3.72 -8.79 3.53
N VAL A 143 -4.90 -9.20 3.96
CA VAL A 143 -5.10 -9.91 5.22
C VAL A 143 -5.27 -11.40 4.91
N VAL A 144 -4.34 -12.21 5.38
CA VAL A 144 -4.36 -13.68 5.20
C VAL A 144 -4.99 -14.40 6.38
N ASP A 145 -5.03 -13.75 7.55
CA ASP A 145 -5.66 -14.25 8.76
C ASP A 145 -6.20 -13.10 9.62
N SER A 146 -7.29 -13.31 10.34
CA SER A 146 -7.87 -12.31 11.23
C SER A 146 -8.49 -12.95 12.47
N ARG A 147 -8.43 -12.24 13.60
CA ARG A 147 -9.09 -12.64 14.85
C ARG A 147 -10.62 -12.72 14.70
N ASP A 148 -11.18 -11.86 13.86
CA ASP A 148 -12.63 -11.76 13.64
C ASP A 148 -13.05 -12.60 12.43
N LYS A 149 -12.68 -13.88 12.45
CA LYS A 149 -12.91 -14.77 11.32
C LYS A 149 -14.39 -15.07 11.10
N ARG A 150 -15.02 -14.26 10.31
CA ARG A 150 -16.35 -14.54 9.76
C ARG A 150 -16.30 -15.30 8.45
N THR A 151 -15.23 -15.08 7.66
CA THR A 151 -15.01 -15.67 6.35
C THR A 151 -13.59 -16.23 6.23
N GLU A 152 -13.32 -17.04 5.22
CA GLU A 152 -11.95 -17.42 4.85
C GLU A 152 -11.23 -16.18 4.29
N PHE A 153 -10.02 -15.93 4.77
CA PHE A 153 -9.18 -14.83 4.30
C PHE A 153 -8.17 -15.25 3.25
N THR A 154 -7.78 -16.53 3.29
CA THR A 154 -6.85 -17.12 2.31
C THR A 154 -7.66 -17.82 1.22
N PRO A 155 -7.35 -17.58 -0.06
CA PRO A 155 -8.05 -18.22 -1.17
C PRO A 155 -7.87 -19.74 -1.18
N GLN A 156 -8.88 -20.45 -1.71
CA GLN A 156 -8.88 -21.90 -1.76
C GLN A 156 -7.74 -22.47 -2.60
N PHE A 157 -7.37 -21.80 -3.70
CA PHE A 157 -6.29 -22.26 -4.58
C PHE A 157 -4.93 -22.40 -3.86
N VAL A 158 -4.71 -21.68 -2.77
CA VAL A 158 -3.49 -21.80 -1.94
C VAL A 158 -3.46 -23.15 -1.22
N LYS A 159 -4.60 -23.59 -0.69
CA LYS A 159 -4.74 -24.94 -0.11
C LYS A 159 -4.56 -26.02 -1.17
N ASP A 160 -5.19 -25.83 -2.33
CA ASP A 160 -5.17 -26.77 -3.44
C ASP A 160 -3.75 -26.91 -4.01
N ALA A 161 -2.94 -25.87 -3.93
CA ALA A 161 -1.52 -25.91 -4.24
C ALA A 161 -0.68 -26.70 -3.21
N GLY A 162 -1.29 -27.12 -2.09
CA GLY A 162 -0.64 -27.94 -1.07
C GLY A 162 -0.01 -27.17 0.10
N ALA A 163 -0.33 -25.87 0.26
CA ALA A 163 0.14 -25.10 1.39
C ALA A 163 -0.32 -25.72 2.72
N LYS A 164 0.59 -25.78 3.68
CA LYS A 164 0.31 -26.24 5.05
C LYS A 164 -0.23 -25.09 5.89
N GLY A 165 -1.09 -25.41 6.83
CA GLY A 165 -1.71 -24.42 7.69
C GLY A 165 -2.40 -25.04 8.90
N PHE A 166 -3.13 -24.23 9.62
CA PHE A 166 -3.84 -24.63 10.84
C PHE A 166 -5.26 -24.05 10.86
N MET A 167 -6.09 -24.64 11.70
CA MET A 167 -7.45 -24.14 11.92
C MET A 167 -7.45 -23.09 13.04
N ASN A 168 -7.91 -21.89 12.73
CA ASN A 168 -8.09 -20.81 13.69
C ASN A 168 -9.55 -20.36 13.68
N LYS A 169 -10.27 -20.56 14.81
CA LYS A 169 -11.70 -20.25 14.94
C LYS A 169 -12.57 -20.82 13.80
N GLY A 170 -12.31 -22.06 13.42
CA GLY A 170 -13.04 -22.76 12.36
C GLY A 170 -12.72 -22.33 10.94
N LYS A 171 -11.70 -21.49 10.75
CA LYS A 171 -11.19 -21.09 9.44
C LYS A 171 -9.73 -21.49 9.28
N TRP A 172 -9.36 -21.88 8.09
CA TRP A 172 -8.00 -22.27 7.80
C TRP A 172 -7.10 -21.04 7.61
N SER A 173 -5.86 -21.15 8.08
CA SER A 173 -4.80 -20.14 7.90
C SER A 173 -3.51 -20.84 7.51
N PRO A 174 -2.77 -20.33 6.52
CA PRO A 174 -1.48 -20.91 6.15
C PRO A 174 -0.44 -20.63 7.24
N TYR A 175 0.55 -21.51 7.33
CA TYR A 175 1.78 -21.19 8.06
C TYR A 175 2.59 -20.17 7.27
N SER A 176 3.09 -19.16 7.96
CA SER A 176 3.85 -18.07 7.33
C SER A 176 5.19 -18.50 6.74
N ASP A 177 5.71 -19.64 7.17
CA ASP A 177 6.97 -20.26 6.75
C ASP A 177 6.79 -21.42 5.77
N ASP A 178 5.56 -21.68 5.32
CA ASP A 178 5.29 -22.71 4.33
C ASP A 178 5.80 -22.30 2.95
N SER A 179 6.53 -23.18 2.29
CA SER A 179 7.19 -22.91 1.00
C SER A 179 6.24 -22.74 -0.19
N VAL A 180 5.00 -23.21 -0.06
CA VAL A 180 3.95 -23.02 -1.08
C VAL A 180 3.25 -21.67 -0.88
N PHE A 181 3.15 -21.24 0.38
CA PHE A 181 2.55 -19.96 0.74
C PHE A 181 3.48 -18.76 0.42
N GLN A 182 4.79 -18.92 0.56
CA GLN A 182 5.80 -17.89 0.25
C GLN A 182 6.04 -17.74 -1.26
#